data_9d82a14ab714d3a9ba8df142ced960aa
#
_entry.id   9d82a14ab714d3a9ba8df142ced960aa
#
_cell.length_a   1.000
_cell.length_b   1.000
_cell.length_c   1.000
_cell.angle_alpha   90.00
_cell.angle_beta   90.00
_cell.angle_gamma   90.00
#
_symmetry.space_group_name_H-M   'P 1'
#
loop_
_entity.id
_entity.type
_entity.pdbx_description
1 polymer ?
#
loop_
_entity_poly.entity_id
_entity_poly.type
_entity_poly.pdbx_seq_one_letter_code
_entity_poly.pdbx_strand_id
1 'polypeptide(L)'
;IWQLNESLEVQKDWDFTEMLATRIEHLDHSKKIRSDDRFPIFPPYMVRQLRNVMPNDGIITLDNGVYKIWFARGYPALYPNTVLLDNALATMGAGLPSAMAAKMLNPEKKVVSICGDGGFMMNSQEVETAVRLGLNLTVLILNDSGYGMVRWKQINQGFDDFGLSFGNPDFVKYAESYGAKGCLLYTSDAADDLLC
;
A
#
# COMPACT_ATOMS: atom_id res chain seq x y z
N ILE A 1 -4.08 -31.54 -5.00
CA ILE A 1 -5.24 -30.65 -5.27
C ILE A 1 -6.26 -31.38 -6.15
N TRP A 2 -5.90 -31.94 -7.32
CA TRP A 2 -6.83 -32.64 -8.21
C TRP A 2 -7.57 -33.77 -7.49
N GLN A 3 -6.87 -34.68 -6.79
CA GLN A 3 -7.46 -35.78 -6.02
C GLN A 3 -8.45 -35.32 -4.95
N LEU A 4 -8.15 -34.17 -4.27
CA LEU A 4 -9.06 -33.58 -3.31
C LEU A 4 -10.31 -33.03 -4.00
N ASN A 5 -10.15 -32.39 -5.14
CA ASN A 5 -11.27 -31.81 -5.89
C ASN A 5 -12.23 -32.88 -6.43
N GLU A 6 -11.71 -34.08 -6.81
CA GLU A 6 -12.48 -35.22 -7.25
C GLU A 6 -13.24 -35.95 -6.11
N SER A 7 -12.70 -35.86 -4.87
CA SER A 7 -13.25 -36.56 -3.70
C SER A 7 -14.12 -35.70 -2.80
N LEU A 8 -14.15 -34.36 -3.02
CA LEU A 8 -14.93 -33.45 -2.21
C LEU A 8 -16.30 -33.19 -2.85
N GLU A 9 -17.34 -33.34 -2.05
CA GLU A 9 -18.66 -32.86 -2.41
C GLU A 9 -18.82 -31.39 -2.12
N VAL A 10 -19.68 -30.69 -2.88
CA VAL A 10 -19.98 -29.29 -2.66
C VAL A 10 -20.67 -29.13 -1.30
N GLN A 11 -19.97 -28.53 -0.35
CA GLN A 11 -20.54 -28.20 0.95
C GLN A 11 -21.49 -27.00 0.81
N LYS A 12 -22.75 -27.18 1.22
CA LYS A 12 -23.80 -26.14 1.14
C LYS A 12 -24.24 -25.61 2.50
N ASP A 13 -23.82 -26.29 3.58
CA ASP A 13 -24.33 -26.05 4.94
C ASP A 13 -23.38 -25.16 5.77
N TRP A 14 -22.69 -24.22 5.09
CA TRP A 14 -21.86 -23.23 5.77
C TRP A 14 -22.73 -22.19 6.47
N ASP A 15 -22.58 -22.06 7.78
CA ASP A 15 -23.14 -20.93 8.54
C ASP A 15 -22.11 -19.81 8.65
N PHE A 16 -22.35 -18.72 7.95
CA PHE A 16 -21.50 -17.52 7.95
C PHE A 16 -22.03 -16.41 8.86
N THR A 17 -23.07 -16.65 9.66
CA THR A 17 -23.79 -15.63 10.43
C THR A 17 -22.86 -14.85 11.35
N GLU A 18 -22.05 -15.53 12.16
CA GLU A 18 -21.12 -14.91 13.10
C GLU A 18 -20.00 -14.15 12.34
N MET A 19 -19.46 -14.75 11.29
CA MET A 19 -18.42 -14.11 10.47
C MET A 19 -18.94 -12.85 9.78
N LEU A 20 -20.18 -12.86 9.28
CA LEU A 20 -20.79 -11.70 8.64
C LEU A 20 -21.10 -10.60 9.66
N ALA A 21 -21.55 -10.94 10.87
CA ALA A 21 -21.75 -9.99 11.96
C ALA A 21 -20.44 -9.29 12.34
N THR A 22 -19.37 -10.05 12.57
CA THR A 22 -18.03 -9.54 12.86
C THR A 22 -17.52 -8.64 11.73
N ARG A 23 -17.74 -9.04 10.47
CA ARG A 23 -17.39 -8.22 9.31
C ARG A 23 -18.12 -6.87 9.30
N ILE A 24 -19.42 -6.86 9.58
CA ILE A 24 -20.22 -5.63 9.63
C ILE A 24 -19.70 -4.70 10.72
N GLU A 25 -19.48 -5.20 11.92
CA GLU A 25 -18.93 -4.44 13.04
C GLU A 25 -17.56 -3.82 12.69
N HIS A 26 -16.67 -4.62 12.09
CA HIS A 26 -15.36 -4.14 11.65
C HIS A 26 -15.45 -3.05 10.58
N LEU A 27 -16.37 -3.20 9.62
CA LEU A 27 -16.58 -2.22 8.56
C LEU A 27 -17.14 -0.90 9.12
N ASP A 28 -18.06 -0.95 10.07
CA ASP A 28 -18.68 0.24 10.68
C ASP A 28 -17.69 1.00 11.58
N HIS A 29 -16.88 0.29 12.35
CA HIS A 29 -15.76 0.88 13.08
C HIS A 29 -14.79 1.58 12.12
N SER A 30 -14.44 0.91 11.05
CA SER A 30 -13.55 1.39 9.99
C SER A 30 -14.09 2.65 9.29
N LYS A 31 -15.42 2.76 9.07
CA LYS A 31 -16.03 3.95 8.44
C LYS A 31 -15.85 5.21 9.28
N LYS A 32 -16.02 5.12 10.60
CA LYS A 32 -15.84 6.27 11.52
C LYS A 32 -14.41 6.80 11.48
N ILE A 33 -13.42 5.91 11.48
CA ILE A 33 -11.99 6.27 11.46
C ILE A 33 -11.59 6.88 10.10
N ARG A 34 -12.21 6.44 9.01
CA ARG A 34 -11.87 6.87 7.65
C ARG A 34 -12.42 8.25 7.26
N SER A 35 -13.24 8.89 8.08
CA SER A 35 -13.75 10.25 7.84
C SER A 35 -12.90 11.35 8.46
N ASP A 36 -11.83 11.01 9.16
CA ASP A 36 -10.93 11.95 9.84
C ASP A 36 -9.89 12.45 8.84
N ASP A 37 -10.07 13.68 8.37
CA ASP A 37 -9.27 14.36 7.34
C ASP A 37 -8.19 15.29 7.92
N ARG A 38 -7.87 15.15 9.22
CA ARG A 38 -6.87 15.96 9.90
C ARG A 38 -5.48 15.90 9.25
N PHE A 39 -4.69 16.91 9.49
CA PHE A 39 -3.26 16.93 9.18
C PHE A 39 -2.42 16.68 10.47
N PRO A 40 -1.34 15.90 10.44
CA PRO A 40 -0.86 15.07 9.30
C PRO A 40 -1.89 14.05 8.83
N ILE A 41 -1.85 13.71 7.53
CA ILE A 41 -2.84 12.81 6.89
C ILE A 41 -2.99 11.52 7.70
N PHE A 42 -4.22 11.26 8.13
CA PHE A 42 -4.51 10.05 8.90
C PHE A 42 -4.55 8.82 7.98
N PRO A 43 -3.74 7.77 8.24
CA PRO A 43 -3.59 6.65 7.31
C PRO A 43 -4.89 5.98 6.85
N PRO A 44 -5.90 5.72 7.72
CA PRO A 44 -7.18 5.19 7.27
C PRO A 44 -7.95 6.09 6.30
N TYR A 45 -7.81 7.40 6.43
CA TYR A 45 -8.40 8.37 5.50
C TYR A 45 -7.74 8.24 4.11
N MET A 46 -6.42 8.20 4.05
CA MET A 46 -5.66 8.00 2.83
C MET A 46 -6.06 6.69 2.12
N VAL A 47 -6.23 5.58 2.86
CA VAL A 47 -6.69 4.30 2.31
C VAL A 47 -8.05 4.45 1.61
N ARG A 48 -8.98 5.20 2.23
CA ARG A 48 -10.28 5.49 1.64
C ARG A 48 -10.16 6.32 0.37
N GLN A 49 -9.37 7.40 0.41
CA GLN A 49 -9.19 8.27 -0.76
C GLN A 49 -8.57 7.50 -1.93
N LEU A 50 -7.54 6.70 -1.66
CA LEU A 50 -6.96 5.87 -2.71
C LEU A 50 -8.00 4.90 -3.30
N ARG A 51 -8.87 4.26 -2.49
CA ARG A 51 -9.91 3.38 -3.03
C ARG A 51 -10.90 4.13 -3.92
N ASN A 52 -11.22 5.37 -3.58
CA ASN A 52 -12.17 6.19 -4.36
C ASN A 52 -11.64 6.52 -5.77
N VAL A 53 -10.33 6.75 -5.91
CA VAL A 53 -9.71 7.12 -7.20
C VAL A 53 -9.19 5.93 -8.01
N MET A 54 -9.10 4.75 -7.39
CA MET A 54 -8.65 3.54 -8.07
C MET A 54 -9.82 2.85 -8.79
N PRO A 55 -9.63 2.42 -10.05
CA PRO A 55 -10.58 1.51 -10.71
C PRO A 55 -10.79 0.22 -9.89
N ASN A 56 -11.92 -0.44 -10.11
CA ASN A 56 -12.24 -1.67 -9.37
C ASN A 56 -11.21 -2.79 -9.58
N ASP A 57 -10.62 -2.86 -10.77
CA ASP A 57 -9.60 -3.83 -11.18
C ASP A 57 -8.17 -3.26 -11.11
N GLY A 58 -8.01 -2.02 -10.63
CA GLY A 58 -6.71 -1.39 -10.40
C GLY A 58 -5.90 -2.16 -9.35
N ILE A 59 -4.60 -2.19 -9.54
CA ILE A 59 -3.69 -2.99 -8.70
C ILE A 59 -2.94 -2.07 -7.75
N ILE A 60 -2.93 -2.41 -6.47
CA ILE A 60 -2.02 -1.82 -5.50
C ILE A 60 -0.97 -2.84 -5.06
N THR A 61 0.27 -2.40 -4.90
CA THR A 61 1.33 -3.18 -4.27
C THR A 61 1.71 -2.54 -2.95
N LEU A 62 1.87 -3.34 -1.93
CA LEU A 62 2.24 -2.87 -0.59
C LEU A 62 3.66 -3.29 -0.26
N ASP A 63 4.50 -2.32 0.00
CA ASP A 63 5.78 -2.56 0.63
C ASP A 63 5.62 -2.86 2.13
N ASN A 64 6.67 -3.17 2.83
CA ASN A 64 6.62 -3.58 4.23
C ASN A 64 6.93 -2.42 5.18
N GLY A 65 5.93 -2.08 6.00
CA GLY A 65 5.96 -1.01 7.00
C GLY A 65 4.66 -0.98 7.80
N VAL A 66 4.54 -0.06 8.75
CA VAL A 66 3.35 0.08 9.61
C VAL A 66 2.08 0.38 8.80
N TYR A 67 2.20 1.16 7.74
CA TYR A 67 1.07 1.51 6.86
C TYR A 67 0.41 0.30 6.18
N LYS A 68 1.15 -0.79 5.98
CA LYS A 68 0.62 -2.04 5.43
C LYS A 68 -0.58 -2.55 6.23
N ILE A 69 -0.59 -2.35 7.54
CA ILE A 69 -1.68 -2.74 8.42
C ILE A 69 -2.97 -2.01 8.03
N TRP A 70 -2.88 -0.73 7.74
CA TRP A 70 -4.05 0.09 7.36
C TRP A 70 -4.62 -0.33 6.01
N PHE A 71 -3.75 -0.58 5.03
CA PHE A 71 -4.17 -1.05 3.71
C PHE A 71 -4.74 -2.47 3.77
N ALA A 72 -4.06 -3.41 4.43
CA ALA A 72 -4.50 -4.79 4.53
C ALA A 72 -5.85 -4.94 5.23
N ARG A 73 -6.14 -4.08 6.22
CA ARG A 73 -7.42 -4.09 6.94
C ARG A 73 -8.49 -3.23 6.30
N GLY A 74 -8.08 -2.18 5.62
CA GLY A 74 -8.99 -1.10 5.22
C GLY A 74 -9.25 -0.95 3.73
N TYR A 75 -8.41 -1.50 2.85
CA TYR A 75 -8.58 -1.38 1.41
C TYR A 75 -9.37 -2.57 0.85
N PRO A 76 -10.60 -2.36 0.34
CA PRO A 76 -11.38 -3.45 -0.23
C PRO A 76 -10.81 -3.87 -1.58
N ALA A 77 -10.37 -5.12 -1.69
CA ALA A 77 -10.06 -5.77 -2.95
C ALA A 77 -11.38 -6.19 -3.61
N LEU A 78 -11.70 -5.63 -4.78
CA LEU A 78 -12.95 -5.92 -5.49
C LEU A 78 -12.78 -7.02 -6.55
N TYR A 79 -11.54 -7.24 -6.99
CA TYR A 79 -11.18 -8.30 -7.94
C TYR A 79 -9.99 -9.09 -7.41
N PRO A 80 -9.85 -10.36 -7.81
CA PRO A 80 -8.67 -11.17 -7.47
C PRO A 80 -7.38 -10.51 -7.96
N ASN A 81 -6.30 -10.68 -7.21
CA ASN A 81 -4.96 -10.20 -7.56
C ASN A 81 -4.84 -8.68 -7.76
N THR A 82 -5.67 -7.89 -7.08
CA THR A 82 -5.62 -6.41 -7.12
C THR A 82 -4.95 -5.79 -5.89
N VAL A 83 -4.64 -6.59 -4.87
CA VAL A 83 -3.86 -6.17 -3.70
C VAL A 83 -2.71 -7.16 -3.53
N LEU A 84 -1.51 -6.73 -3.86
CA LEU A 84 -0.30 -7.55 -3.82
C LEU A 84 0.54 -7.14 -2.61
N LEU A 85 0.82 -8.11 -1.75
CA LEU A 85 1.63 -7.89 -0.56
C LEU A 85 2.49 -9.11 -0.27
N ASP A 86 3.74 -8.87 0.12
CA ASP A 86 4.65 -9.92 0.60
C ASP A 86 4.51 -10.07 2.11
N ASN A 87 4.07 -11.25 2.56
CA ASN A 87 3.95 -11.60 3.97
C ASN A 87 4.93 -12.69 4.43
N ALA A 88 5.52 -13.42 3.50
CA ALA A 88 6.37 -14.56 3.85
C ALA A 88 7.67 -14.09 4.54
N LEU A 89 8.40 -13.21 3.90
CA LEU A 89 9.65 -12.63 4.41
C LEU A 89 9.51 -11.16 4.83
N ALA A 90 8.39 -10.53 4.48
CA ALA A 90 8.10 -9.13 4.78
C ALA A 90 9.24 -8.19 4.36
N THR A 91 9.75 -8.37 3.15
CA THR A 91 10.90 -7.66 2.60
C THR A 91 10.59 -6.19 2.37
N MET A 92 11.35 -5.29 2.98
CA MET A 92 11.31 -3.87 2.67
C MET A 92 11.93 -3.62 1.29
N GLY A 93 11.39 -2.66 0.54
CA GLY A 93 11.82 -2.35 -0.83
C GLY A 93 11.16 -3.21 -1.91
N ALA A 94 10.24 -4.11 -1.55
CA ALA A 94 9.52 -4.94 -2.53
C ALA A 94 8.40 -4.21 -3.27
N GLY A 95 7.93 -3.07 -2.76
CA GLY A 95 6.75 -2.36 -3.28
C GLY A 95 6.91 -1.91 -4.73
N LEU A 96 7.94 -1.14 -5.04
CA LEU A 96 8.21 -0.63 -6.39
C LEU A 96 8.46 -1.75 -7.41
N PRO A 97 9.39 -2.71 -7.19
CA PRO A 97 9.59 -3.81 -8.12
C PRO A 97 8.33 -4.64 -8.37
N SER A 98 7.52 -4.88 -7.35
CA SER A 98 6.24 -5.58 -7.50
C SER A 98 5.26 -4.79 -8.36
N ALA A 99 5.20 -3.47 -8.22
CA ALA A 99 4.36 -2.61 -9.06
C ALA A 99 4.84 -2.60 -10.52
N MET A 100 6.15 -2.58 -10.75
CA MET A 100 6.73 -2.68 -12.09
C MET A 100 6.33 -4.00 -12.75
N ALA A 101 6.50 -5.12 -12.06
CA ALA A 101 6.10 -6.43 -12.55
C ALA A 101 4.58 -6.50 -12.83
N ALA A 102 3.76 -5.97 -11.92
CA ALA A 102 2.30 -5.91 -12.09
C ALA A 102 1.93 -5.08 -13.32
N LYS A 103 2.60 -3.94 -13.56
CA LYS A 103 2.36 -3.07 -14.71
C LYS A 103 2.80 -3.70 -16.02
N MET A 104 3.93 -4.40 -16.03
CA MET A 104 4.40 -5.14 -17.22
C MET A 104 3.41 -6.24 -17.63
N LEU A 105 2.84 -6.95 -16.66
CA LEU A 105 1.87 -8.02 -16.90
C LEU A 105 0.45 -7.50 -17.21
N ASN A 106 0.14 -6.28 -16.80
CA ASN A 106 -1.19 -5.65 -16.96
C ASN A 106 -1.02 -4.21 -17.45
N PRO A 107 -0.57 -3.99 -18.70
CA PRO A 107 -0.22 -2.66 -19.21
C PRO A 107 -1.38 -1.66 -19.20
N GLU A 108 -2.62 -2.13 -19.32
CA GLU A 108 -3.82 -1.27 -19.34
C GLU A 108 -4.34 -0.91 -17.95
N LYS A 109 -3.95 -1.64 -16.91
CA LYS A 109 -4.46 -1.38 -15.56
C LYS A 109 -3.73 -0.23 -14.89
N LYS A 110 -4.45 0.50 -14.04
CA LYS A 110 -3.84 1.45 -13.12
C LYS A 110 -3.11 0.69 -12.03
N VAL A 111 -1.84 1.01 -11.81
CA VAL A 111 -0.99 0.37 -10.80
C VAL A 111 -0.44 1.44 -9.88
N VAL A 112 -0.58 1.23 -8.57
CA VAL A 112 -0.05 2.11 -7.53
C VAL A 112 0.79 1.30 -6.56
N SER A 113 2.05 1.69 -6.37
CA SER A 113 2.92 1.19 -5.31
C SER A 113 2.77 2.03 -4.06
N ILE A 114 2.54 1.40 -2.92
CA ILE A 114 2.50 2.09 -1.62
C ILE A 114 3.74 1.67 -0.84
N CYS A 115 4.61 2.64 -0.57
CA CYS A 115 5.88 2.45 0.10
C CYS A 115 6.01 3.40 1.28
N GLY A 116 6.67 3.00 2.36
CA GLY A 116 7.28 3.95 3.28
C GLY A 116 8.56 4.50 2.66
N ASP A 117 8.99 5.65 3.15
CA ASP A 117 10.24 6.29 2.71
C ASP A 117 11.46 5.38 2.82
N GLY A 118 11.66 4.73 3.98
CA GLY A 118 12.75 3.79 4.17
C GLY A 118 12.67 2.56 3.29
N GLY A 119 11.46 2.03 3.02
CA GLY A 119 11.27 0.92 2.10
C GLY A 119 11.53 1.32 0.66
N PHE A 120 10.98 2.47 0.23
CA PHE A 120 11.24 3.01 -1.11
C PHE A 120 12.73 3.18 -1.39
N MET A 121 13.48 3.77 -0.44
CA MET A 121 14.92 4.03 -0.62
C MET A 121 15.77 2.75 -0.77
N MET A 122 15.27 1.58 -0.40
CA MET A 122 16.01 0.31 -0.57
C MET A 122 16.11 -0.13 -2.02
N ASN A 123 15.13 0.23 -2.88
CA ASN A 123 15.13 -0.09 -4.31
C ASN A 123 14.73 1.11 -5.17
N SER A 124 14.97 2.32 -4.70
CA SER A 124 14.58 3.57 -5.37
C SER A 124 15.24 3.77 -6.73
N GLN A 125 16.42 3.16 -6.97
CA GLN A 125 17.10 3.18 -8.26
C GLN A 125 16.25 2.57 -9.39
N GLU A 126 15.27 1.72 -9.07
CA GLU A 126 14.37 1.12 -10.05
C GLU A 126 13.42 2.13 -10.71
N VAL A 127 13.36 3.36 -10.20
CA VAL A 127 12.68 4.48 -10.89
C VAL A 127 13.28 4.68 -12.29
N GLU A 128 14.62 4.56 -12.43
CA GLU A 128 15.27 4.58 -13.75
C GLU A 128 14.70 3.49 -14.66
N THR A 129 14.66 2.27 -14.17
CA THR A 129 14.16 1.14 -14.94
C THR A 129 12.70 1.34 -15.35
N ALA A 130 11.87 1.85 -14.44
CA ALA A 130 10.46 2.14 -14.72
C ALA A 130 10.29 3.21 -15.80
N VAL A 131 11.09 4.29 -15.73
CA VAL A 131 11.07 5.37 -16.74
C VAL A 131 11.56 4.86 -18.09
N ARG A 132 12.72 4.18 -18.13
CA ARG A 132 13.29 3.64 -19.36
C ARG A 132 12.37 2.63 -20.07
N LEU A 133 11.61 1.85 -19.31
CA LEU A 133 10.63 0.90 -19.84
C LEU A 133 9.26 1.54 -20.14
N GLY A 134 9.08 2.83 -19.87
CA GLY A 134 7.82 3.56 -20.10
C GLY A 134 6.66 3.03 -19.24
N LEU A 135 6.94 2.53 -18.04
CA LEU A 135 5.91 1.97 -17.15
C LEU A 135 5.08 3.08 -16.52
N ASN A 136 3.84 3.24 -16.98
CA ASN A 136 2.89 4.20 -16.40
C ASN A 136 2.32 3.64 -15.10
N LEU A 137 3.01 3.86 -13.99
CA LEU A 137 2.62 3.51 -12.63
C LEU A 137 2.80 4.71 -11.68
N THR A 138 2.16 4.67 -10.53
CA THR A 138 2.29 5.70 -9.49
C THR A 138 2.97 5.08 -8.27
N VAL A 139 3.91 5.82 -7.67
CA VAL A 139 4.51 5.45 -6.37
C VAL A 139 4.03 6.44 -5.32
N LEU A 140 3.30 5.96 -4.34
CA LEU A 140 2.86 6.72 -3.17
C LEU A 140 3.83 6.47 -2.03
N ILE A 141 4.66 7.47 -1.70
CA ILE A 141 5.64 7.40 -0.63
C ILE A 141 5.08 8.05 0.63
N LEU A 142 4.99 7.26 1.70
CA LEU A 142 4.62 7.73 3.03
C LEU A 142 5.88 8.15 3.77
N ASN A 143 6.05 9.46 3.91
CA ASN A 143 7.26 10.07 4.44
C ASN A 143 7.10 10.42 5.92
N ASP A 144 7.65 9.58 6.81
CA ASP A 144 7.68 9.78 8.25
C ASP A 144 9.11 9.82 8.84
N SER A 145 10.13 9.74 7.97
CA SER A 145 11.56 9.78 8.31
C SER A 145 11.97 8.75 9.36
N GLY A 146 11.40 7.56 9.30
CA GLY A 146 11.71 6.53 10.29
C GLY A 146 11.19 5.13 9.96
N TYR A 147 11.74 4.15 10.67
CA TYR A 147 11.31 2.74 10.58
C TYR A 147 10.20 2.45 11.59
N GLY A 148 8.96 2.92 11.31
CA GLY A 148 7.84 2.88 12.24
C GLY A 148 7.49 1.49 12.78
N MET A 149 7.55 0.42 11.97
CA MET A 149 7.28 -0.94 12.43
C MET A 149 8.35 -1.45 13.39
N VAL A 150 9.62 -1.12 13.15
CA VAL A 150 10.73 -1.50 14.02
C VAL A 150 10.62 -0.73 15.35
N ARG A 151 10.31 0.58 15.28
CA ARG A 151 10.06 1.43 16.47
C ARG A 151 8.94 0.85 17.34
N TRP A 152 7.83 0.48 16.73
CA TRP A 152 6.72 -0.16 17.43
C TRP A 152 7.14 -1.45 18.15
N LYS A 153 7.97 -2.29 17.52
CA LYS A 153 8.51 -3.51 18.13
C LYS A 153 9.48 -3.21 19.28
N GLN A 154 10.38 -2.25 19.10
CA GLN A 154 11.31 -1.84 20.19
C GLN A 154 10.54 -1.38 21.43
N ILE A 155 9.55 -0.49 21.27
CA ILE A 155 8.73 0.00 22.37
C ILE A 155 7.99 -1.14 23.07
N ASN A 156 7.39 -2.07 22.31
CA ASN A 156 6.67 -3.21 22.89
C ASN A 156 7.60 -4.20 23.64
N GLN A 157 8.88 -4.21 23.34
CA GLN A 157 9.88 -5.04 24.01
C GLN A 157 10.63 -4.29 25.12
N GLY A 158 10.28 -3.02 25.37
CA GLY A 158 10.90 -2.19 26.40
C GLY A 158 12.29 -1.68 26.02
N PHE A 159 12.64 -1.66 24.73
CA PHE A 159 13.89 -1.08 24.25
C PHE A 159 13.73 0.42 23.98
N ASP A 160 14.82 1.16 24.18
CA ASP A 160 14.89 2.57 23.83
C ASP A 160 14.86 2.78 22.30
N ASP A 161 14.39 3.94 21.89
CA ASP A 161 14.41 4.36 20.46
C ASP A 161 15.87 4.59 20.02
N PHE A 162 16.40 3.69 19.23
CA PHE A 162 17.77 3.77 18.75
C PHE A 162 17.88 3.39 17.27
N GLY A 163 18.52 4.28 16.48
CA GLY A 163 18.88 4.01 15.08
C GLY A 163 17.70 3.93 14.10
N LEU A 164 16.53 4.47 14.45
CA LEU A 164 15.32 4.32 13.67
C LEU A 164 14.92 5.56 12.85
N SER A 165 15.58 6.68 13.07
CA SER A 165 15.34 7.93 12.37
C SER A 165 16.44 8.19 11.35
N PHE A 166 16.07 8.73 10.19
CA PHE A 166 17.00 9.05 9.11
C PHE A 166 16.51 10.28 8.33
N GLY A 167 17.40 10.89 7.55
CA GLY A 167 17.06 11.96 6.61
C GLY A 167 16.63 11.39 5.26
N ASN A 168 15.64 12.02 4.65
CA ASN A 168 15.19 11.67 3.31
C ASN A 168 15.68 12.68 2.27
N PRO A 169 15.85 12.29 1.01
CA PRO A 169 16.02 13.22 -0.08
C PRO A 169 14.70 14.00 -0.31
N ASP A 170 14.78 15.08 -1.06
CA ASP A 170 13.61 15.69 -1.68
C ASP A 170 13.08 14.72 -2.75
N PHE A 171 12.01 13.98 -2.44
CA PHE A 171 11.48 12.94 -3.33
C PHE A 171 10.93 13.49 -4.64
N VAL A 172 10.49 14.75 -4.68
CA VAL A 172 10.07 15.41 -5.93
C VAL A 172 11.26 15.56 -6.87
N LYS A 173 12.34 16.19 -6.40
CA LYS A 173 13.57 16.35 -7.18
C LYS A 173 14.21 15.01 -7.52
N TYR A 174 14.11 14.05 -6.60
CA TYR A 174 14.61 12.69 -6.86
C TYR A 174 13.89 12.04 -8.05
N ALA A 175 12.56 12.10 -8.09
CA ALA A 175 11.76 11.60 -9.21
C ALA A 175 12.10 12.35 -10.52
N GLU A 176 12.16 13.68 -10.48
CA GLU A 176 12.48 14.53 -11.63
C GLU A 176 13.87 14.25 -12.19
N SER A 177 14.86 13.92 -11.35
CA SER A 177 16.22 13.58 -11.79
C SER A 177 16.28 12.35 -12.68
N TYR A 178 15.30 11.45 -12.60
CA TYR A 178 15.12 10.29 -13.47
C TYR A 178 14.15 10.55 -14.64
N GLY A 179 13.57 11.75 -14.74
CA GLY A 179 12.55 12.07 -15.76
C GLY A 179 11.13 11.63 -15.41
N ALA A 180 10.90 11.20 -14.19
CA ALA A 180 9.55 10.97 -13.65
C ALA A 180 8.93 12.29 -13.17
N LYS A 181 7.61 12.29 -12.94
CA LYS A 181 6.93 13.42 -12.29
C LYS A 181 6.89 13.20 -10.79
N GLY A 182 7.20 14.22 -10.01
CA GLY A 182 7.10 14.23 -8.56
C GLY A 182 6.08 15.24 -8.08
N CYS A 183 5.35 14.91 -7.01
CA CYS A 183 4.38 15.78 -6.37
C CYS A 183 4.36 15.53 -4.86
N LEU A 184 4.08 16.56 -4.08
CA LEU A 184 4.02 16.47 -2.62
C LEU A 184 2.60 16.75 -2.15
N LEU A 185 2.00 15.78 -1.47
CA LEU A 185 0.64 15.87 -0.94
C LEU A 185 0.68 16.22 0.55
N TYR A 186 0.09 17.33 0.92
CA TYR A 186 -0.03 17.78 2.32
C TYR A 186 -1.45 17.60 2.87
N THR A 187 -2.47 17.61 2.00
CA THR A 187 -3.89 17.57 2.35
C THR A 187 -4.67 16.72 1.34
N SER A 188 -5.92 16.42 1.67
CA SER A 188 -6.83 15.72 0.75
C SER A 188 -7.15 16.53 -0.52
N ASP A 189 -7.15 17.85 -0.42
CA ASP A 189 -7.46 18.73 -1.56
C ASP A 189 -6.35 18.66 -2.63
N ALA A 190 -5.11 18.35 -2.22
CA ALA A 190 -4.02 18.10 -3.16
C ALA A 190 -4.22 16.82 -3.99
N ALA A 191 -5.14 15.94 -3.62
CA ALA A 191 -5.51 14.77 -4.43
C ALA A 191 -6.44 15.12 -5.60
N ASP A 192 -7.13 16.24 -5.55
CA ASP A 192 -7.96 16.77 -6.65
C ASP A 192 -7.10 17.50 -7.69
N ASP A 193 -5.93 17.99 -7.30
CA ASP A 193 -4.90 18.58 -8.18
C ASP A 193 -4.00 17.52 -8.84
N LEU A 194 -4.51 16.32 -9.12
CA LEU A 194 -3.79 15.25 -9.84
C LEU A 194 -3.39 15.63 -11.29
N LEU A 195 -3.10 16.89 -11.51
CA LEU A 195 -2.41 17.43 -12.67
C LEU A 195 -0.91 17.65 -12.40
N CYS A 196 -0.38 17.07 -11.31
CA CYS A 196 1.07 17.02 -11.09
C CYS A 196 1.74 16.04 -12.05
#